data_2fa08a0b77dfe707e7d0b761c53e446e
#
_entry.id   2fa08a0b77dfe707e7d0b761c53e446e
#
_cell.length_a   1.000
_cell.length_b   1.000
_cell.length_c   1.000
_cell.angle_alpha   90.00
_cell.angle_beta   90.00
_cell.angle_gamma   90.00
#
_symmetry.space_group_name_H-M   'P 1'
#
loop_
_entity.id
_entity.type
_entity.pdbx_description
1 polymer ?
#
loop_
_entity_poly.entity_id
_entity_poly.type
_entity_poly.pdbx_seq_one_letter_code
_entity_poly.pdbx_strand_id
1 'polypeptide(L)'
;HSFLASNTVSNEYYPTLAKILFELAVELRDKTGADIKFINLSGGVGVAYKPDQTPNDIAVIGAGVHKVYDEILTAAGMGDVAIYTELGRFMLAPYGCVVTKAIHEKHIYKEYIGVDACAVNLMRPAIYGAYHHITVAGKENEPCDHKYDVTGSLCENSDKFAIDRMLPKIDMGDYLIIHDTGAHGYSMGYQLSLIHI
;
A
#
# COMPACT_ATOMS: atom_id res chain seq x y z
N HIS A 1 -9.28 -3.16 -19.95
CA HIS A 1 -8.89 -2.75 -18.58
C HIS A 1 -9.53 -3.68 -17.54
N SER A 2 -8.76 -4.07 -16.54
CA SER A 2 -9.29 -4.80 -15.39
C SER A 2 -8.52 -4.42 -14.12
N PHE A 3 -9.25 -4.20 -13.02
CA PHE A 3 -8.71 -3.99 -11.68
C PHE A 3 -9.31 -5.04 -10.74
N LEU A 4 -8.53 -6.05 -10.37
CA LEU A 4 -9.02 -7.20 -9.58
C LEU A 4 -8.58 -7.16 -8.12
N ALA A 5 -7.46 -6.56 -7.80
CA ALA A 5 -6.91 -6.61 -6.45
C ALA A 5 -6.08 -5.36 -6.11
N SER A 6 -5.85 -5.15 -4.83
CA SER A 6 -5.02 -4.06 -4.30
C SER A 6 -4.02 -4.63 -3.30
N ASN A 7 -2.78 -4.20 -3.41
CA ASN A 7 -1.66 -4.62 -2.56
C ASN A 7 -1.43 -6.14 -2.52
N THR A 8 -1.34 -6.77 -3.68
CA THR A 8 -1.00 -8.20 -3.78
C THR A 8 0.51 -8.36 -3.70
N VAL A 9 0.98 -9.04 -2.66
CA VAL A 9 2.40 -9.36 -2.46
C VAL A 9 2.65 -10.77 -3.02
N SER A 10 2.74 -10.85 -4.36
CA SER A 10 3.01 -12.08 -5.11
C SER A 10 3.49 -11.74 -6.52
N ASN A 11 4.58 -12.33 -6.95
CA ASN A 11 5.10 -12.17 -8.31
C ASN A 11 4.21 -12.85 -9.38
N GLU A 12 3.35 -13.79 -8.98
CA GLU A 12 2.49 -14.56 -9.88
C GLU A 12 1.18 -13.87 -10.23
N TYR A 13 0.72 -12.95 -9.39
CA TYR A 13 -0.58 -12.30 -9.56
C TYR A 13 -0.70 -11.57 -10.91
N TYR A 14 0.28 -10.74 -11.23
CA TYR A 14 0.21 -9.85 -12.39
C TYR A 14 0.36 -10.60 -13.72
N PRO A 15 1.29 -11.57 -13.88
CA PRO A 15 1.32 -12.46 -15.05
C PRO A 15 0.02 -13.27 -15.22
N THR A 16 -0.60 -13.73 -14.12
CA THR A 16 -1.88 -14.46 -14.19
C THR A 16 -3.02 -13.55 -14.67
N LEU A 17 -3.10 -12.33 -14.18
CA LEU A 17 -4.05 -11.33 -14.68
C LEU A 17 -3.84 -11.04 -16.16
N ALA A 18 -2.58 -10.83 -16.56
CA ALA A 18 -2.22 -10.59 -17.97
C ALA A 18 -2.70 -11.72 -18.86
N LYS A 19 -2.48 -12.98 -18.46
CA LYS A 19 -2.94 -14.15 -19.20
C LYS A 19 -4.44 -14.10 -19.47
N ILE A 20 -5.25 -13.88 -18.43
CA ILE A 20 -6.71 -13.83 -18.55
C ILE A 20 -7.15 -12.72 -19.50
N LEU A 21 -6.57 -11.51 -19.38
CA LEU A 21 -6.93 -10.39 -20.23
C LEU A 21 -6.49 -10.55 -21.68
N PHE A 22 -5.32 -11.17 -21.93
CA PHE A 22 -4.82 -11.42 -23.26
C PHE A 22 -5.64 -12.48 -23.98
N GLU A 23 -6.01 -13.57 -23.31
CA GLU A 23 -6.92 -14.59 -23.84
C GLU A 23 -8.28 -13.98 -24.19
N LEU A 24 -8.85 -13.14 -23.30
CA LEU A 24 -10.10 -12.43 -23.55
C LEU A 24 -10.00 -11.46 -24.72
N ALA A 25 -8.87 -10.75 -24.87
CA ALA A 25 -8.66 -9.83 -25.99
C ALA A 25 -8.61 -10.56 -27.34
N VAL A 26 -7.94 -11.70 -27.40
CA VAL A 26 -7.92 -12.55 -28.60
C VAL A 26 -9.33 -13.04 -28.93
N GLU A 27 -10.06 -13.54 -27.95
CA GLU A 27 -11.43 -14.02 -28.11
C GLU A 27 -12.36 -12.89 -28.61
N LEU A 28 -12.25 -11.69 -28.04
CA LEU A 28 -13.05 -10.55 -28.44
C LEU A 28 -12.78 -10.14 -29.90
N ARG A 29 -11.50 -10.03 -30.28
CA ARG A 29 -11.12 -9.73 -31.67
C ARG A 29 -11.67 -10.79 -32.63
N ASP A 30 -11.52 -12.06 -32.31
CA ASP A 30 -11.94 -13.15 -33.21
C ASP A 30 -13.45 -13.22 -33.41
N LYS A 31 -14.24 -12.90 -32.36
CA LYS A 31 -15.70 -12.93 -32.42
C LYS A 31 -16.33 -11.66 -33.02
N THR A 32 -15.67 -10.51 -32.87
CA THR A 32 -16.29 -9.22 -33.19
C THR A 32 -15.56 -8.42 -34.28
N GLY A 33 -14.32 -8.79 -34.61
CA GLY A 33 -13.44 -7.99 -35.46
C GLY A 33 -12.93 -6.71 -34.80
N ALA A 34 -13.02 -6.59 -33.46
CA ALA A 34 -12.57 -5.40 -32.75
C ALA A 34 -11.07 -5.14 -32.95
N ASP A 35 -10.72 -3.90 -33.26
CA ASP A 35 -9.34 -3.44 -33.40
C ASP A 35 -8.82 -2.95 -32.04
N ILE A 36 -8.22 -3.87 -31.28
CA ILE A 36 -7.70 -3.60 -29.94
C ILE A 36 -6.31 -2.99 -30.03
N LYS A 37 -6.14 -1.76 -29.55
CA LYS A 37 -4.88 -1.02 -29.60
C LYS A 37 -4.06 -1.12 -28.33
N PHE A 38 -4.70 -1.31 -27.19
CA PHE A 38 -4.00 -1.46 -25.90
C PHE A 38 -4.81 -2.28 -24.92
N ILE A 39 -4.09 -2.85 -23.95
CA ILE A 39 -4.65 -3.53 -22.79
C ILE A 39 -4.05 -2.87 -21.55
N ASN A 40 -4.89 -2.43 -20.61
CA ASN A 40 -4.46 -1.87 -19.34
C ASN A 40 -4.64 -2.92 -18.25
N LEU A 41 -3.52 -3.34 -17.66
CA LEU A 41 -3.46 -4.29 -16.56
C LEU A 41 -3.75 -3.65 -15.20
N SER A 42 -4.04 -2.33 -15.18
CA SER A 42 -4.29 -1.55 -13.96
C SER A 42 -3.13 -1.60 -12.95
N GLY A 43 -3.46 -1.57 -11.67
CA GLY A 43 -2.52 -1.67 -10.56
C GLY A 43 -2.61 -3.00 -9.82
N GLY A 44 -2.40 -2.97 -8.52
CA GLY A 44 -2.54 -4.12 -7.64
C GLY A 44 -1.23 -4.76 -7.20
N VAL A 45 -0.12 -4.52 -7.90
CA VAL A 45 1.21 -4.91 -7.39
C VAL A 45 1.46 -4.21 -6.07
N GLY A 46 1.62 -5.00 -5.02
CA GLY A 46 1.72 -4.53 -3.65
C GLY A 46 3.14 -4.25 -3.19
N VAL A 47 3.22 -3.63 -2.02
CA VAL A 47 4.46 -3.45 -1.26
C VAL A 47 4.39 -4.25 0.03
N ALA A 48 5.54 -4.67 0.52
CA ALA A 48 5.69 -5.38 1.78
C ALA A 48 5.61 -4.37 2.93
N TYR A 49 4.42 -4.16 3.49
CA TYR A 49 4.24 -3.25 4.62
C TYR A 49 4.74 -3.83 5.95
N LYS A 50 4.84 -5.16 6.05
CA LYS A 50 5.32 -5.83 7.26
C LYS A 50 6.74 -6.32 7.08
N PRO A 51 7.59 -6.26 8.11
CA PRO A 51 8.98 -6.70 8.04
C PRO A 51 9.19 -8.17 7.65
N ASP A 52 8.19 -9.02 7.90
CA ASP A 52 8.21 -10.46 7.60
C ASP A 52 7.71 -10.81 6.19
N GLN A 53 7.25 -9.82 5.42
CA GLN A 53 6.81 -10.03 4.04
C GLN A 53 7.98 -9.95 3.06
N THR A 54 7.97 -10.82 2.05
CA THR A 54 8.91 -10.74 0.93
C THR A 54 8.42 -9.70 -0.08
N PRO A 55 9.21 -8.68 -0.43
CA PRO A 55 8.84 -7.71 -1.46
C PRO A 55 8.62 -8.36 -2.82
N ASN A 56 7.75 -7.76 -3.62
CA ASN A 56 7.60 -8.11 -5.02
C ASN A 56 8.87 -7.74 -5.81
N ASP A 57 9.27 -8.61 -6.73
CA ASP A 57 10.32 -8.34 -7.71
C ASP A 57 9.69 -7.92 -9.05
N ILE A 58 9.80 -6.65 -9.38
CA ILE A 58 9.21 -6.10 -10.60
C ILE A 58 9.83 -6.66 -11.88
N ALA A 59 11.10 -7.07 -11.84
CA ALA A 59 11.75 -7.67 -12.99
C ALA A 59 11.19 -9.07 -13.25
N VAL A 60 10.95 -9.86 -12.21
CA VAL A 60 10.31 -11.17 -12.31
C VAL A 60 8.88 -11.04 -12.82
N ILE A 61 8.12 -10.08 -12.26
CA ILE A 61 6.75 -9.79 -12.73
C ILE A 61 6.75 -9.37 -14.19
N GLY A 62 7.63 -8.45 -14.59
CA GLY A 62 7.75 -7.98 -15.98
C GLY A 62 8.11 -9.10 -16.95
N ALA A 63 9.07 -9.95 -16.59
CA ALA A 63 9.43 -11.13 -17.39
C ALA A 63 8.25 -12.11 -17.55
N GLY A 64 7.49 -12.32 -16.47
CA GLY A 64 6.29 -13.15 -16.50
C GLY A 64 5.20 -12.60 -17.43
N VAL A 65 4.93 -11.29 -17.38
CA VAL A 65 3.98 -10.63 -18.29
C VAL A 65 4.46 -10.71 -19.74
N HIS A 66 5.74 -10.46 -20.00
CA HIS A 66 6.31 -10.52 -21.33
C HIS A 66 6.19 -11.93 -21.94
N LYS A 67 6.50 -12.96 -21.15
CA LYS A 67 6.34 -14.36 -21.58
C LYS A 67 4.88 -14.64 -22.00
N VAL A 68 3.91 -14.25 -21.17
CA VAL A 68 2.49 -14.46 -21.47
C VAL A 68 2.05 -13.64 -22.70
N TYR A 69 2.60 -12.44 -22.88
CA TYR A 69 2.36 -11.62 -24.08
C TYR A 69 2.78 -12.35 -25.36
N ASP A 70 3.99 -12.91 -25.37
CA ASP A 70 4.50 -13.65 -26.53
C ASP A 70 3.68 -14.91 -26.81
N GLU A 71 3.35 -15.66 -25.76
CA GLU A 71 2.60 -16.91 -25.87
C GLU A 71 1.17 -16.71 -26.38
N ILE A 72 0.53 -15.57 -26.12
CA ILE A 72 -0.89 -15.34 -26.43
C ILE A 72 -1.06 -14.28 -27.52
N LEU A 73 -0.62 -13.05 -27.28
CA LEU A 73 -0.87 -11.93 -28.21
C LEU A 73 -0.01 -12.02 -29.45
N THR A 74 1.30 -12.22 -29.30
CA THR A 74 2.21 -12.35 -30.44
C THR A 74 1.84 -13.58 -31.28
N ALA A 75 1.57 -14.71 -30.66
CA ALA A 75 1.15 -15.95 -31.36
C ALA A 75 -0.19 -15.77 -32.07
N ALA A 76 -1.09 -14.91 -31.59
CA ALA A 76 -2.36 -14.60 -32.24
C ALA A 76 -2.26 -13.49 -33.30
N GLY A 77 -1.08 -12.96 -33.60
CA GLY A 77 -0.89 -11.86 -34.56
C GLY A 77 -1.30 -10.48 -33.99
N MET A 78 -1.31 -10.33 -32.66
CA MET A 78 -1.60 -9.09 -31.94
C MET A 78 -0.36 -8.52 -31.23
N GLY A 79 0.83 -8.74 -31.74
CA GLY A 79 2.10 -8.34 -31.15
C GLY A 79 2.36 -6.81 -31.18
N ASP A 80 1.44 -6.02 -31.71
CA ASP A 80 1.46 -4.54 -31.72
C ASP A 80 0.57 -3.92 -30.64
N VAL A 81 -0.16 -4.74 -29.87
CA VAL A 81 -1.03 -4.26 -28.78
C VAL A 81 -0.20 -3.70 -27.62
N ALA A 82 -0.39 -2.45 -27.29
CA ALA A 82 0.33 -1.79 -26.22
C ALA A 82 -0.17 -2.23 -24.82
N ILE A 83 0.76 -2.39 -23.87
CA ILE A 83 0.41 -2.71 -22.49
C ILE A 83 0.58 -1.47 -21.59
N TYR A 84 -0.45 -1.17 -20.81
CA TYR A 84 -0.47 -0.10 -19.83
C TYR A 84 -0.58 -0.67 -18.41
N THR A 85 0.00 0.05 -17.45
CA THR A 85 -0.03 -0.30 -16.03
C THR A 85 -0.25 0.94 -15.16
N GLU A 86 -0.82 0.76 -13.96
CA GLU A 86 -1.14 1.83 -13.00
C GLU A 86 -0.55 1.50 -11.61
N LEU A 87 0.75 1.35 -11.52
CA LEU A 87 1.45 0.81 -10.34
C LEU A 87 1.73 1.87 -9.25
N GLY A 88 0.83 2.81 -9.01
CA GLY A 88 1.03 3.96 -8.12
C GLY A 88 1.58 3.59 -6.74
N ARG A 89 0.97 2.62 -6.06
CA ARG A 89 1.43 2.16 -4.73
C ARG A 89 2.85 1.61 -4.80
N PHE A 90 3.11 0.70 -5.73
CA PHE A 90 4.42 0.07 -5.86
C PHE A 90 5.53 1.10 -6.11
N MET A 91 5.23 2.12 -6.92
CA MET A 91 6.20 3.15 -7.30
C MET A 91 6.50 4.14 -6.18
N LEU A 92 5.57 4.42 -5.28
CA LEU A 92 5.68 5.56 -4.37
C LEU A 92 5.66 5.20 -2.89
N ALA A 93 4.92 4.17 -2.47
CA ALA A 93 4.72 3.90 -1.05
C ALA A 93 6.02 3.76 -0.25
N PRO A 94 7.05 3.01 -0.70
CA PRO A 94 8.28 2.81 0.06
C PRO A 94 9.14 4.07 0.20
N TYR A 95 8.87 5.11 -0.58
CA TYR A 95 9.68 6.33 -0.65
C TYR A 95 9.14 7.50 0.19
N GLY A 96 8.15 7.24 1.03
CA GLY A 96 7.60 8.25 1.94
C GLY A 96 7.32 7.70 3.32
N CYS A 97 7.39 8.58 4.31
CA CYS A 97 7.01 8.30 5.68
C CYS A 97 6.22 9.47 6.27
N VAL A 98 5.41 9.18 7.29
CA VAL A 98 4.85 10.19 8.18
C VAL A 98 5.74 10.23 9.42
N VAL A 99 6.27 11.40 9.73
CA VAL A 99 7.01 11.66 10.98
C VAL A 99 6.08 12.39 11.92
N THR A 100 5.91 11.87 13.13
CA THR A 100 5.01 12.42 14.13
C THR A 100 5.62 12.35 15.51
N LYS A 101 5.21 13.26 16.38
CA LYS A 101 5.76 13.38 17.74
C LYS A 101 4.79 12.83 18.77
N ALA A 102 5.28 12.07 19.73
CA ALA A 102 4.52 11.68 20.91
C ALA A 102 4.27 12.90 21.78
N ILE A 103 2.99 13.28 21.91
CA ILE A 103 2.57 14.49 22.65
C ILE A 103 1.71 14.18 23.88
N HIS A 104 1.26 12.93 24.03
CA HIS A 104 0.42 12.51 25.13
C HIS A 104 0.56 11.02 25.43
N GLU A 105 0.53 10.66 26.71
CA GLU A 105 0.47 9.29 27.21
C GLU A 105 -0.81 9.09 28.01
N LYS A 106 -1.41 7.91 27.92
CA LYS A 106 -2.55 7.53 28.73
C LYS A 106 -2.45 6.07 29.14
N HIS A 107 -2.42 5.83 30.45
CA HIS A 107 -2.30 4.53 31.08
C HIS A 107 -3.62 4.18 31.77
N ILE A 108 -4.39 3.27 31.18
CA ILE A 108 -5.66 2.78 31.73
C ILE A 108 -5.74 1.25 31.58
N TYR A 109 -6.79 0.71 30.96
CA TYR A 109 -6.85 -0.73 30.58
C TYR A 109 -5.95 -1.09 29.41
N LYS A 110 -5.44 -0.10 28.69
CA LYS A 110 -4.40 -0.19 27.66
C LYS A 110 -3.42 0.95 27.83
N GLU A 111 -2.29 0.81 27.17
CA GLU A 111 -1.29 1.86 27.03
C GLU A 111 -1.52 2.61 25.71
N TYR A 112 -1.71 3.93 25.77
CA TYR A 112 -1.95 4.78 24.62
C TYR A 112 -0.84 5.80 24.46
N ILE A 113 -0.38 5.98 23.23
CA ILE A 113 0.50 7.09 22.83
C ILE A 113 -0.29 7.98 21.87
N GLY A 114 -0.58 9.19 22.26
CA GLY A 114 -1.17 10.23 21.42
C GLY A 114 -0.08 10.98 20.67
N VAL A 115 -0.25 11.12 19.36
CA VAL A 115 0.69 11.82 18.49
C VAL A 115 0.06 13.06 17.86
N ASP A 116 0.90 13.99 17.35
CA ASP A 116 0.46 15.22 16.69
C ASP A 116 -0.02 15.03 15.23
N ALA A 117 0.20 13.86 14.65
CA ALA A 117 -0.48 13.47 13.41
C ALA A 117 -1.86 12.87 13.69
N CYS A 118 -2.67 12.74 12.65
CA CYS A 118 -3.98 12.10 12.73
C CYS A 118 -4.35 11.40 11.41
N ALA A 119 -5.51 10.75 11.37
CA ALA A 119 -5.98 10.02 10.19
C ALA A 119 -6.13 10.92 8.94
N VAL A 120 -6.20 12.24 9.08
CA VAL A 120 -6.15 13.18 7.94
C VAL A 120 -4.81 13.09 7.20
N ASN A 121 -3.72 12.84 7.91
CA ASN A 121 -2.38 12.70 7.33
C ASN A 121 -2.16 11.32 6.71
N LEU A 122 -2.75 10.28 7.30
CA LEU A 122 -2.68 8.89 6.84
C LEU A 122 -3.95 8.12 7.23
N MET A 123 -4.94 8.11 6.35
CA MET A 123 -6.24 7.52 6.65
C MET A 123 -6.28 5.99 6.61
N ARG A 124 -5.33 5.35 5.95
CA ARG A 124 -5.37 3.91 5.67
C ARG A 124 -5.51 3.03 6.92
N PRO A 125 -4.77 3.24 8.02
CA PRO A 125 -5.00 2.48 9.26
C PRO A 125 -6.40 2.66 9.82
N ALA A 126 -6.92 3.89 9.82
CA ALA A 126 -8.23 4.23 10.37
C ALA A 126 -9.41 3.61 9.59
N ILE A 127 -9.36 3.64 8.26
CA ILE A 127 -10.48 3.24 7.39
C ILE A 127 -10.40 1.76 6.99
N TYR A 128 -9.19 1.25 6.75
CA TYR A 128 -9.01 -0.11 6.23
C TYR A 128 -8.36 -1.07 7.25
N GLY A 129 -8.01 -0.61 8.44
CA GLY A 129 -7.20 -1.39 9.37
C GLY A 129 -5.83 -1.74 8.80
N ALA A 130 -5.32 -0.93 7.87
CA ALA A 130 -4.09 -1.22 7.15
C ALA A 130 -2.88 -1.11 8.08
N TYR A 131 -1.98 -2.09 7.97
CA TYR A 131 -0.73 -2.06 8.69
C TYR A 131 0.24 -1.09 8.02
N HIS A 132 0.92 -0.29 8.84
CA HIS A 132 2.17 0.40 8.51
C HIS A 132 3.20 0.08 9.59
N HIS A 133 4.44 -0.13 9.19
CA HIS A 133 5.53 -0.32 10.14
C HIS A 133 5.80 1.01 10.85
N ILE A 134 6.04 0.94 12.17
CA ILE A 134 6.36 2.11 12.99
C ILE A 134 7.68 1.87 13.68
N THR A 135 8.58 2.81 13.59
CA THR A 135 9.82 2.86 14.38
C THR A 135 9.84 4.11 15.25
N VAL A 136 10.59 4.05 16.35
CA VAL A 136 10.83 5.20 17.22
C VAL A 136 12.24 5.69 16.96
N ALA A 137 12.37 6.95 16.54
CA ALA A 137 13.66 7.52 16.14
C ALA A 137 14.66 7.51 17.30
N GLY A 138 15.84 6.96 17.05
CA GLY A 138 16.89 6.80 18.06
C GLY A 138 16.72 5.59 18.99
N LYS A 139 15.66 4.80 18.81
CA LYS A 139 15.37 3.58 19.59
C LYS A 139 15.21 2.34 18.72
N GLU A 140 15.75 2.36 17.51
CA GLU A 140 15.58 1.30 16.50
C GLU A 140 16.14 -0.06 16.95
N ASN A 141 17.10 -0.05 17.88
CA ASN A 141 17.74 -1.26 18.42
C ASN A 141 17.24 -1.63 19.83
N GLU A 142 16.30 -0.89 20.38
CA GLU A 142 15.72 -1.21 21.68
C GLU A 142 14.68 -2.33 21.58
N PRO A 143 14.46 -3.10 22.67
CA PRO A 143 13.48 -4.18 22.65
C PRO A 143 12.06 -3.63 22.45
N CYS A 144 11.29 -4.24 21.54
CA CYS A 144 9.87 -3.93 21.35
C CYS A 144 9.03 -4.73 22.36
N ASP A 145 9.07 -4.34 23.63
CA ASP A 145 8.44 -5.04 24.76
C ASP A 145 7.24 -4.31 25.37
N HIS A 146 6.92 -3.13 24.85
CA HIS A 146 5.75 -2.35 25.25
C HIS A 146 4.62 -2.44 24.20
N LYS A 147 3.41 -2.68 24.68
CA LYS A 147 2.22 -2.81 23.81
C LYS A 147 1.41 -1.53 23.82
N TYR A 148 1.36 -0.82 22.71
CA TYR A 148 0.68 0.44 22.56
C TYR A 148 -0.45 0.44 21.54
N ASP A 149 -1.51 1.24 21.79
CA ASP A 149 -2.33 1.83 20.75
C ASP A 149 -1.73 3.22 20.45
N VAL A 150 -1.34 3.46 19.18
CA VAL A 150 -0.86 4.78 18.72
C VAL A 150 -2.03 5.53 18.10
N THR A 151 -2.41 6.65 18.73
CA THR A 151 -3.63 7.40 18.40
C THR A 151 -3.33 8.79 17.87
N GLY A 152 -4.16 9.26 16.94
CA GLY A 152 -4.12 10.63 16.48
C GLY A 152 -4.87 11.60 17.40
N SER A 153 -5.08 12.82 16.91
CA SER A 153 -5.65 13.95 17.66
C SER A 153 -7.12 14.27 17.32
N LEU A 154 -7.76 13.47 16.45
CA LEU A 154 -9.16 13.69 16.09
C LEU A 154 -10.12 13.17 17.17
N CYS A 155 -11.30 13.77 17.24
CA CYS A 155 -12.43 13.26 18.04
C CYS A 155 -13.13 12.08 17.32
N GLU A 156 -12.34 11.11 16.83
CA GLU A 156 -12.78 9.96 16.04
C GLU A 156 -12.17 8.69 16.62
N ASN A 157 -13.01 7.72 16.96
CA ASN A 157 -12.55 6.48 17.60
C ASN A 157 -11.62 5.63 16.70
N SER A 158 -11.76 5.74 15.39
CA SER A 158 -10.89 5.04 14.42
C SER A 158 -9.55 5.75 14.17
N ASP A 159 -9.32 6.94 14.73
CA ASP A 159 -8.07 7.69 14.55
C ASP A 159 -6.90 7.04 15.29
N LYS A 160 -6.45 5.91 14.73
CA LYS A 160 -5.37 5.09 15.26
C LYS A 160 -4.44 4.66 14.13
N PHE A 161 -3.15 4.87 14.34
CA PHE A 161 -2.10 4.40 13.44
C PHE A 161 -1.70 2.94 13.72
N ALA A 162 -1.88 2.51 14.98
CA ALA A 162 -1.63 1.13 15.39
C ALA A 162 -2.50 0.77 16.60
N ILE A 163 -2.83 -0.53 16.69
CA ILE A 163 -3.57 -1.13 17.80
C ILE A 163 -2.76 -2.32 18.30
N ASP A 164 -2.60 -2.43 19.63
CA ASP A 164 -1.86 -3.50 20.31
C ASP A 164 -0.46 -3.75 19.68
N ARG A 165 0.22 -2.68 19.26
CA ARG A 165 1.52 -2.74 18.60
C ARG A 165 2.64 -2.87 19.62
N MET A 166 3.50 -3.88 19.43
CA MET A 166 4.75 -4.01 20.18
C MET A 166 5.77 -3.01 19.63
N LEU A 167 6.23 -2.10 20.49
CA LEU A 167 7.19 -1.03 20.17
C LEU A 167 8.20 -0.90 21.31
N PRO A 168 9.35 -0.23 21.09
CA PRO A 168 10.20 0.20 22.20
C PRO A 168 9.43 1.14 23.13
N LYS A 169 9.93 1.32 24.36
CA LYS A 169 9.37 2.29 25.27
C LYS A 169 9.35 3.69 24.62
N ILE A 170 8.17 4.27 24.55
CA ILE A 170 7.98 5.62 23.99
C ILE A 170 7.85 6.61 25.16
N ASP A 171 8.66 7.66 25.11
CA ASP A 171 8.60 8.76 26.06
C ASP A 171 8.01 10.01 25.36
N MET A 172 7.44 10.91 26.15
CA MET A 172 6.89 12.18 25.66
C MET A 172 7.98 12.97 24.92
N GLY A 173 7.70 13.35 23.70
CA GLY A 173 8.63 14.08 22.84
C GLY A 173 9.38 13.21 21.85
N ASP A 174 9.30 11.89 21.94
CA ASP A 174 9.87 10.98 20.95
C ASP A 174 9.21 11.17 19.58
N TYR A 175 9.99 10.94 18.52
CA TYR A 175 9.48 10.94 17.17
C TYR A 175 9.21 9.51 16.69
N LEU A 176 8.01 9.29 16.19
CA LEU A 176 7.61 8.04 15.53
C LEU A 176 7.68 8.24 14.03
N ILE A 177 8.21 7.25 13.34
CA ILE A 177 8.28 7.20 11.88
C ILE A 177 7.33 6.10 11.41
N ILE A 178 6.28 6.49 10.69
CA ILE A 178 5.32 5.56 10.09
C ILE A 178 5.74 5.36 8.64
N HIS A 179 6.21 4.17 8.32
CA HIS A 179 6.84 3.84 7.05
C HIS A 179 5.83 3.59 5.92
N ASP A 180 6.34 3.60 4.69
CA ASP A 180 5.62 3.21 3.46
C ASP A 180 4.35 4.03 3.19
N THR A 181 4.41 5.33 3.44
CA THR A 181 3.28 6.27 3.29
C THR A 181 3.35 7.14 2.04
N GLY A 182 4.32 6.91 1.14
CA GLY A 182 4.51 7.70 -0.08
C GLY A 182 3.38 7.57 -1.12
N ALA A 183 2.50 6.58 -0.95
CA ALA A 183 1.26 6.46 -1.71
C ALA A 183 0.08 6.30 -0.76
N HIS A 184 -1.09 6.85 -1.15
CA HIS A 184 -2.34 6.79 -0.38
C HIS A 184 -2.23 7.38 1.04
N GLY A 185 -1.27 8.26 1.26
CA GLY A 185 -1.16 9.12 2.42
C GLY A 185 -1.82 10.47 2.16
N TYR A 186 -1.03 11.51 1.87
CA TYR A 186 -1.52 12.86 1.60
C TYR A 186 -2.61 12.93 0.52
N SER A 187 -2.47 12.17 -0.57
CA SER A 187 -3.44 12.17 -1.68
C SER A 187 -4.84 11.64 -1.32
N MET A 188 -4.97 10.92 -0.21
CA MET A 188 -6.24 10.41 0.31
C MET A 188 -6.71 11.16 1.56
N GLY A 189 -6.02 12.22 1.94
CA GLY A 189 -6.37 13.04 3.09
C GLY A 189 -7.80 13.58 3.01
N TYR A 190 -8.45 13.72 4.16
CA TYR A 190 -9.79 14.27 4.30
C TYR A 190 -9.81 15.31 5.42
N GLN A 191 -10.90 16.06 5.54
CA GLN A 191 -11.10 17.02 6.61
C GLN A 191 -12.28 16.57 7.46
N LEU A 192 -12.03 16.30 8.73
CA LEU A 192 -13.08 16.00 9.70
C LEU A 192 -13.60 17.26 10.38
N SER A 193 -12.71 18.19 10.69
CA SER A 193 -13.02 19.39 11.48
C SER A 193 -12.13 20.56 11.05
N LEU A 194 -12.67 21.77 11.11
CA LEU A 194 -11.94 23.00 10.80
C LEU A 194 -10.91 23.40 11.88
N ILE A 195 -10.92 22.77 13.04
CA ILE A 195 -9.96 23.07 14.12
C ILE A 195 -8.56 22.49 13.86
N HIS A 196 -8.41 21.70 12.82
CA HIS A 196 -7.14 21.07 12.41
C HIS A 196 -6.58 21.66 11.11
N ILE A 197 -6.94 22.89 10.80
CA ILE A 197 -6.42 23.66 9.67
C ILE A 197 -5.18 24.43 10.09
#